data_f18a76176f8f4ad6de6d18e1816bdf52
#
_entry.id   f18a76176f8f4ad6de6d18e1816bdf52
#
_cell.length_a   1.000
_cell.length_b   1.000
_cell.length_c   1.000
_cell.angle_alpha   90.00
_cell.angle_beta   90.00
_cell.angle_gamma   90.00
#
_symmetry.space_group_name_H-M   'P 1'
#
loop_
_entity.id
_entity.type
_entity.pdbx_description
1 polymer ?
#
loop_
_entity_poly.entity_id
_entity_poly.type
_entity_poly.pdbx_seq_one_letter_code
_entity_poly.pdbx_strand_id
1 'polypeptide(L)'
;MHKPTLLDIRAISELNGLMSNSGRHFIIFWEYYPYPFTNTTWGTAFLECVLALYRLYVDCGAGRLKYCFDQHRHGRSELLAFMQRHYNNVCNLRTFFAHNVYLSNEVNRATYEKAPRWFQYACGEAFPSTEASWKSCYDALVSEADTFHQRLLTRITQMTTGINRRILLEEAFKWYAGNLPENQLYTALQYAVGNHGLRWSSEQLRECIRRNMESWKSTYRDGVLYRDDPYIFLLSILSDHVSGVA
;
A
#
# COMPACT_ATOMS: atom_id res chain seq x y z
N MET A 1 3.19 -3.83 -24.98
CA MET A 1 3.91 -4.10 -23.68
C MET A 1 2.96 -4.83 -22.75
N HIS A 2 3.43 -5.90 -22.13
CA HIS A 2 2.65 -6.64 -21.12
C HIS A 2 2.71 -5.88 -19.80
N LYS A 3 1.54 -5.65 -19.15
CA LYS A 3 1.47 -5.00 -17.82
C LYS A 3 1.48 -6.06 -16.72
N PRO A 4 2.01 -5.75 -15.51
CA PRO A 4 1.87 -6.64 -14.37
C PRO A 4 0.39 -6.99 -14.11
N THR A 5 0.10 -8.26 -13.90
CA THR A 5 -1.26 -8.75 -13.61
C THR A 5 -1.87 -8.05 -12.39
N LEU A 6 -1.05 -7.72 -11.39
CA LEU A 6 -1.49 -7.03 -10.18
C LEU A 6 -2.02 -5.61 -10.44
N LEU A 7 -1.75 -5.00 -11.60
CA LEU A 7 -2.33 -3.71 -11.99
C LEU A 7 -3.69 -3.85 -12.69
N ASP A 8 -4.21 -5.07 -12.86
CA ASP A 8 -5.57 -5.30 -13.34
C ASP A 8 -6.57 -5.15 -12.18
N ILE A 9 -7.61 -4.35 -12.42
CA ILE A 9 -8.72 -4.17 -11.46
C ILE A 9 -9.35 -5.51 -11.05
N ARG A 10 -9.42 -6.48 -11.97
CA ARG A 10 -9.98 -7.81 -11.68
C ARG A 10 -9.12 -8.55 -10.66
N ALA A 11 -7.80 -8.54 -10.83
CA ALA A 11 -6.86 -9.17 -9.89
C ALA A 11 -6.95 -8.53 -8.50
N ILE A 12 -7.06 -7.20 -8.44
CA ILE A 12 -7.23 -6.46 -7.18
C ILE A 12 -8.58 -6.79 -6.53
N SER A 13 -9.66 -6.86 -7.31
CA SER A 13 -10.99 -7.23 -6.82
C SER A 13 -11.02 -8.66 -6.31
N GLU A 14 -10.32 -9.60 -6.96
CA GLU A 14 -10.18 -10.98 -6.50
C GLU A 14 -9.47 -11.04 -5.14
N LEU A 15 -8.33 -10.38 -4.99
CA LEU A 15 -7.58 -10.31 -3.73
C LEU A 15 -8.41 -9.70 -2.59
N ASN A 16 -9.11 -8.61 -2.86
CA ASN A 16 -10.01 -7.99 -1.91
C ASN A 16 -11.19 -8.91 -1.56
N GLY A 17 -11.76 -9.59 -2.56
CA GLY A 17 -12.86 -10.53 -2.37
C GLY A 17 -12.48 -11.72 -1.50
N LEU A 18 -11.30 -12.31 -1.69
CA LEU A 18 -10.79 -13.39 -0.86
C LEU A 18 -10.67 -12.99 0.62
N MET A 19 -10.25 -11.76 0.89
CA MET A 19 -10.16 -11.25 2.26
C MET A 19 -11.55 -10.93 2.83
N SER A 20 -12.44 -10.31 2.06
CA SER A 20 -13.80 -9.94 2.49
C SER A 20 -14.68 -11.14 2.79
N ASN A 21 -14.57 -12.23 2.01
CA ASN A 21 -15.32 -13.48 2.21
C ASN A 21 -15.00 -14.17 3.54
N SER A 22 -14.04 -13.69 4.29
CA SER A 22 -13.74 -14.17 5.63
C SER A 22 -14.74 -13.71 6.71
N GLY A 23 -15.77 -12.96 6.33
CA GLY A 23 -16.84 -12.53 7.24
C GLY A 23 -16.65 -11.15 7.86
N ARG A 24 -15.64 -10.39 7.39
CA ARG A 24 -15.40 -8.99 7.78
C ARG A 24 -14.91 -8.25 6.55
N HIS A 25 -15.36 -7.03 6.32
CA HIS A 25 -14.99 -6.18 5.17
C HIS A 25 -13.50 -5.75 5.20
N PHE A 26 -12.60 -6.72 5.26
CA PHE A 26 -11.18 -6.46 5.18
C PHE A 26 -10.75 -6.46 3.72
N ILE A 27 -10.30 -5.31 3.24
CA ILE A 27 -9.74 -5.14 1.89
C ILE A 27 -8.24 -4.83 1.99
N ILE A 28 -7.44 -5.37 1.08
CA ILE A 28 -6.00 -5.11 1.03
C ILE A 28 -5.74 -3.80 0.33
N PHE A 29 -6.36 -3.61 -0.84
CA PHE A 29 -6.17 -2.44 -1.67
C PHE A 29 -7.40 -1.54 -1.64
N TRP A 30 -7.16 -0.31 -1.22
CA TRP A 30 -8.19 0.72 -1.18
C TRP A 30 -8.22 1.46 -2.51
N GLU A 31 -9.39 1.86 -3.00
CA GLU A 31 -9.63 2.76 -4.15
C GLU A 31 -8.51 2.83 -5.21
N TYR A 32 -8.20 1.70 -5.87
CA TYR A 32 -7.21 1.69 -6.94
C TYR A 32 -7.85 2.14 -8.26
N TYR A 33 -7.30 3.20 -8.84
CA TYR A 33 -7.60 3.63 -10.19
C TYR A 33 -6.44 3.27 -11.11
N PRO A 34 -6.69 2.55 -12.24
CA PRO A 34 -5.64 2.17 -13.18
C PRO A 34 -4.89 3.40 -13.68
N TYR A 35 -3.58 3.31 -13.69
CA TYR A 35 -2.73 4.34 -14.28
C TYR A 35 -2.72 4.18 -15.82
N PRO A 36 -3.00 5.23 -16.60
CA PRO A 36 -2.89 5.15 -18.05
C PRO A 36 -1.41 5.08 -18.44
N PHE A 37 -1.02 4.01 -19.14
CA PHE A 37 0.32 3.87 -19.69
C PHE A 37 0.37 4.55 -21.05
N THR A 38 1.28 5.50 -21.23
CA THR A 38 1.42 6.29 -22.46
C THR A 38 2.38 5.66 -23.46
N ASN A 39 3.33 4.85 -23.01
CA ASN A 39 4.19 3.95 -23.78
C ASN A 39 4.84 4.53 -25.04
N THR A 40 5.69 5.52 -24.90
CA THR A 40 6.50 6.04 -26.02
C THR A 40 7.86 5.37 -26.13
N THR A 41 8.49 5.03 -25.03
CA THR A 41 9.81 4.37 -24.93
C THR A 41 9.79 3.34 -23.81
N TRP A 42 10.78 2.43 -23.79
CA TRP A 42 10.92 1.46 -22.71
C TRP A 42 11.25 2.13 -21.37
N GLY A 43 12.04 3.19 -21.39
CA GLY A 43 12.34 3.98 -20.20
C GLY A 43 11.09 4.61 -19.59
N THR A 44 10.22 5.21 -20.42
CA THR A 44 8.93 5.76 -19.97
C THR A 44 8.01 4.67 -19.42
N ALA A 45 7.88 3.54 -20.14
CA ALA A 45 7.07 2.40 -19.69
C ALA A 45 7.54 1.83 -18.35
N PHE A 46 8.86 1.76 -18.14
CA PHE A 46 9.45 1.34 -16.87
C PHE A 46 9.08 2.28 -15.73
N LEU A 47 9.23 3.60 -15.94
CA LEU A 47 8.87 4.61 -14.93
C LEU A 47 7.37 4.59 -14.60
N GLU A 48 6.51 4.49 -15.60
CA GLU A 48 5.06 4.37 -15.42
C GLU A 48 4.71 3.10 -14.61
N CYS A 49 5.40 1.98 -14.88
CA CYS A 49 5.22 0.73 -14.13
C CYS A 49 5.65 0.90 -12.65
N VAL A 50 6.81 1.51 -12.39
CA VAL A 50 7.28 1.79 -11.02
C VAL A 50 6.27 2.64 -10.26
N LEU A 51 5.77 3.72 -10.88
CA LEU A 51 4.81 4.63 -10.25
C LEU A 51 3.46 3.94 -9.98
N ALA A 52 2.97 3.13 -10.93
CA ALA A 52 1.73 2.39 -10.76
C ALA A 52 1.83 1.35 -9.64
N LEU A 53 2.92 0.58 -9.58
CA LEU A 53 3.17 -0.38 -8.50
C LEU A 53 3.35 0.33 -7.14
N TYR A 54 4.08 1.44 -7.10
CA TYR A 54 4.23 2.21 -5.88
C TYR A 54 2.88 2.70 -5.36
N ARG A 55 2.06 3.31 -6.23
CA ARG A 55 0.71 3.76 -5.89
C ARG A 55 -0.13 2.60 -5.34
N LEU A 56 -0.11 1.45 -6.00
CA LEU A 56 -0.83 0.27 -5.55
C LEU A 56 -0.34 -0.20 -4.17
N TYR A 57 0.97 -0.34 -3.98
CA TYR A 57 1.53 -0.93 -2.76
C TYR A 57 1.51 0.01 -1.57
N VAL A 58 1.79 1.30 -1.79
CA VAL A 58 1.98 2.28 -0.73
C VAL A 58 0.73 3.10 -0.47
N ASP A 59 0.12 3.66 -1.54
CA ASP A 59 -1.05 4.52 -1.36
C ASP A 59 -2.34 3.71 -1.14
N CYS A 60 -2.55 2.66 -1.95
CA CYS A 60 -3.76 1.85 -1.88
C CYS A 60 -3.64 0.67 -0.90
N GLY A 61 -2.47 0.02 -0.82
CA GLY A 61 -2.21 -1.14 0.03
C GLY A 61 -1.73 -0.79 1.44
N ALA A 62 -0.88 0.24 1.54
CA ALA A 62 -0.32 0.75 2.80
C ALA A 62 0.09 -0.38 3.79
N GLY A 63 -0.24 -0.17 5.06
CA GLY A 63 0.05 -1.11 6.12
C GLY A 63 -0.62 -2.48 5.96
N ARG A 64 -1.78 -2.57 5.31
CA ARG A 64 -2.53 -3.81 5.07
C ARG A 64 -1.76 -4.80 4.22
N LEU A 65 -1.17 -4.30 3.13
CA LEU A 65 -0.34 -5.13 2.26
C LEU A 65 0.91 -5.61 3.01
N LYS A 66 1.58 -4.73 3.76
CA LYS A 66 2.75 -5.08 4.58
C LYS A 66 2.43 -6.16 5.61
N TYR A 67 1.26 -6.12 6.21
CA TYR A 67 0.84 -7.15 7.16
C TYR A 67 0.90 -8.55 6.55
N CYS A 68 0.54 -8.72 5.28
CA CYS A 68 0.53 -10.02 4.61
C CYS A 68 1.91 -10.68 4.56
N PHE A 69 3.00 -9.91 4.56
CA PHE A 69 4.37 -10.42 4.44
C PHE A 69 5.31 -9.97 5.59
N ASP A 70 4.78 -9.49 6.71
CA ASP A 70 5.57 -9.12 7.87
C ASP A 70 6.22 -10.36 8.51
N GLN A 71 7.54 -10.51 8.31
CA GLN A 71 8.30 -11.64 8.83
C GLN A 71 8.42 -11.66 10.36
N HIS A 72 8.30 -10.52 11.02
CA HIS A 72 8.32 -10.46 12.50
C HIS A 72 7.07 -11.09 13.09
N ARG A 73 5.94 -11.01 12.39
CA ARG A 73 4.65 -11.59 12.83
C ARG A 73 4.45 -13.03 12.37
N HIS A 74 4.87 -13.33 11.15
CA HIS A 74 4.54 -14.59 10.47
C HIS A 74 5.71 -15.56 10.36
N GLY A 75 6.86 -15.22 10.95
CA GLY A 75 8.09 -16.01 10.84
C GLY A 75 8.81 -15.77 9.48
N ARG A 76 10.05 -16.28 9.41
CA ARG A 76 10.87 -16.15 8.20
C ARG A 76 10.55 -17.26 7.21
N SER A 77 10.29 -16.89 5.97
CA SER A 77 10.16 -17.83 4.83
C SER A 77 10.66 -17.16 3.55
N GLU A 78 11.07 -17.96 2.57
CA GLU A 78 11.50 -17.45 1.26
C GLU A 78 10.38 -16.67 0.55
N LEU A 79 9.13 -17.12 0.71
CA LEU A 79 7.96 -16.43 0.18
C LEU A 79 7.86 -15.01 0.71
N LEU A 80 7.91 -14.85 2.04
CA LEU A 80 7.79 -13.53 2.69
C LEU A 80 9.02 -12.66 2.42
N ALA A 81 10.23 -13.26 2.41
CA ALA A 81 11.46 -12.55 2.09
C ALA A 81 11.45 -11.97 0.67
N PHE A 82 10.95 -12.72 -0.32
CA PHE A 82 10.78 -12.23 -1.68
C PHE A 82 9.77 -11.06 -1.72
N MET A 83 8.62 -11.21 -1.09
CA MET A 83 7.58 -10.17 -1.08
C MET A 83 8.10 -8.88 -0.48
N GLN A 84 8.79 -8.95 0.66
CA GLN A 84 9.40 -7.79 1.30
C GLN A 84 10.46 -7.14 0.41
N ARG A 85 11.30 -7.94 -0.24
CA ARG A 85 12.35 -7.43 -1.13
C ARG A 85 11.74 -6.71 -2.33
N HIS A 86 10.75 -7.32 -3.02
CA HIS A 86 10.10 -6.71 -4.18
C HIS A 86 9.40 -5.39 -3.80
N TYR A 87 8.64 -5.37 -2.70
CA TYR A 87 8.02 -4.15 -2.16
C TYR A 87 9.07 -3.04 -1.94
N ASN A 88 10.19 -3.39 -1.30
CA ASN A 88 11.27 -2.43 -1.04
C ASN A 88 11.94 -1.96 -2.34
N ASN A 89 12.11 -2.83 -3.34
CA ASN A 89 12.66 -2.47 -4.66
C ASN A 89 11.78 -1.41 -5.33
N VAL A 90 10.46 -1.59 -5.36
CA VAL A 90 9.52 -0.61 -5.94
C VAL A 90 9.64 0.73 -5.21
N CYS A 91 9.69 0.72 -3.87
CA CYS A 91 9.88 1.94 -3.08
C CYS A 91 11.21 2.65 -3.38
N ASN A 92 12.30 1.88 -3.48
CA ASN A 92 13.64 2.42 -3.76
C ASN A 92 13.73 3.00 -5.18
N LEU A 93 13.19 2.29 -6.18
CA LEU A 93 13.15 2.77 -7.58
C LEU A 93 12.35 4.07 -7.68
N ARG A 94 11.14 4.12 -7.08
CA ARG A 94 10.35 5.35 -7.05
C ARG A 94 11.11 6.50 -6.38
N THR A 95 11.76 6.24 -5.25
CA THR A 95 12.54 7.26 -4.53
C THR A 95 13.72 7.76 -5.36
N PHE A 96 14.41 6.86 -6.05
CA PHE A 96 15.51 7.19 -6.94
C PHE A 96 15.11 8.18 -8.04
N PHE A 97 13.93 8.01 -8.66
CA PHE A 97 13.47 8.86 -9.75
C PHE A 97 12.71 10.12 -9.32
N ALA A 98 12.05 10.10 -8.17
CA ALA A 98 11.12 11.16 -7.80
C ALA A 98 11.66 12.17 -6.79
N HIS A 99 12.81 11.89 -6.18
CA HIS A 99 13.38 12.77 -5.17
C HIS A 99 14.76 13.27 -5.57
N ASN A 100 14.98 14.60 -5.45
CA ASN A 100 16.32 15.17 -5.31
C ASN A 100 16.87 14.77 -3.94
N VAL A 101 17.51 13.60 -3.89
CA VAL A 101 18.02 13.05 -2.63
C VAL A 101 19.28 13.83 -2.24
N TYR A 102 19.25 14.50 -1.09
CA TYR A 102 20.44 15.07 -0.49
C TYR A 102 21.39 13.93 -0.08
N LEU A 103 22.40 13.67 -0.92
CA LEU A 103 23.36 12.58 -0.73
C LEU A 103 24.30 12.77 0.47
N SER A 104 24.29 13.95 1.09
CA SER A 104 24.97 14.19 2.37
C SER A 104 24.37 13.44 3.56
N ASN A 105 23.11 13.02 3.46
CA ASN A 105 22.45 12.21 4.48
C ASN A 105 22.72 10.71 4.20
N GLU A 106 23.27 9.99 5.17
CA GLU A 106 23.61 8.55 5.03
C GLU A 106 22.40 7.67 4.69
N VAL A 107 21.23 7.94 5.27
CA VAL A 107 19.99 7.19 5.00
C VAL A 107 19.57 7.37 3.54
N ASN A 108 19.66 8.61 3.04
CA ASN A 108 19.34 8.92 1.66
C ASN A 108 20.35 8.27 0.70
N ARG A 109 21.64 8.31 1.01
CA ARG A 109 22.69 7.67 0.22
C ARG A 109 22.47 6.15 0.14
N ALA A 110 22.23 5.51 1.28
CA ALA A 110 21.95 4.07 1.33
C ALA A 110 20.71 3.68 0.54
N THR A 111 19.68 4.52 0.48
CA THR A 111 18.49 4.31 -0.33
C THR A 111 18.79 4.52 -1.83
N TYR A 112 19.54 5.56 -2.16
CA TYR A 112 19.93 5.86 -3.53
C TYR A 112 20.79 4.75 -4.16
N GLU A 113 21.70 4.14 -3.40
CA GLU A 113 22.58 3.06 -3.86
C GLU A 113 21.84 1.73 -4.16
N LYS A 114 20.63 1.57 -3.67
CA LYS A 114 19.85 0.33 -3.90
C LYS A 114 19.30 0.22 -5.32
N ALA A 115 18.94 1.34 -5.94
CA ALA A 115 18.43 1.33 -7.31
C ALA A 115 19.50 0.90 -8.34
N PRO A 116 20.75 1.40 -8.31
CA PRO A 116 21.84 0.89 -9.15
C PRO A 116 22.09 -0.62 -8.99
N ARG A 117 22.00 -1.16 -7.78
CA ARG A 117 22.14 -2.61 -7.55
C ARG A 117 21.01 -3.39 -8.20
N TRP A 118 19.78 -2.87 -8.15
CA TRP A 118 18.66 -3.50 -8.82
C TRP A 118 18.82 -3.42 -10.34
N PHE A 119 19.24 -2.28 -10.92
CA PHE A 119 19.54 -2.18 -12.35
C PHE A 119 20.63 -3.14 -12.79
N GLN A 120 21.72 -3.25 -12.01
CA GLN A 120 22.78 -4.21 -12.28
C GLN A 120 22.26 -5.64 -12.35
N TYR A 121 21.32 -6.00 -11.49
CA TYR A 121 20.64 -7.30 -11.52
C TYR A 121 19.73 -7.43 -12.76
N ALA A 122 18.95 -6.41 -13.10
CA ALA A 122 17.91 -6.48 -14.12
C ALA A 122 18.44 -6.38 -15.56
N CYS A 123 19.47 -5.57 -15.80
CA CYS A 123 20.00 -5.32 -17.15
C CYS A 123 21.54 -5.39 -17.28
N GLY A 124 22.27 -5.67 -16.19
CA GLY A 124 23.73 -5.72 -16.20
C GLY A 124 24.43 -4.36 -16.14
N GLU A 125 23.72 -3.27 -16.00
CA GLU A 125 24.25 -1.91 -15.93
C GLU A 125 23.86 -1.25 -14.61
N ALA A 126 24.69 -0.35 -14.06
CA ALA A 126 24.33 0.42 -12.86
C ALA A 126 23.21 1.43 -13.13
N PHE A 127 23.04 1.84 -14.38
CA PHE A 127 21.91 2.63 -14.88
C PHE A 127 21.67 2.27 -16.34
N PRO A 128 20.42 1.95 -16.76
CA PRO A 128 20.12 1.59 -18.13
C PRO A 128 20.44 2.71 -19.11
N SER A 129 21.23 2.42 -20.15
CA SER A 129 21.72 3.42 -21.11
C SER A 129 21.08 3.31 -22.50
N THR A 130 20.44 2.17 -22.80
CA THR A 130 19.85 1.86 -24.11
C THR A 130 18.38 1.44 -23.97
N GLU A 131 17.61 1.51 -25.06
CA GLU A 131 16.25 0.96 -25.11
C GLU A 131 16.20 -0.52 -24.76
N ALA A 132 17.25 -1.28 -25.13
CA ALA A 132 17.35 -2.71 -24.82
C ALA A 132 17.52 -2.95 -23.31
N SER A 133 18.40 -2.16 -22.64
CA SER A 133 18.58 -2.27 -21.18
C SER A 133 17.35 -1.76 -20.43
N TRP A 134 16.67 -0.73 -20.89
CA TRP A 134 15.38 -0.30 -20.32
C TRP A 134 14.29 -1.37 -20.47
N LYS A 135 14.26 -2.04 -21.65
CA LYS A 135 13.35 -3.17 -21.85
C LYS A 135 13.62 -4.29 -20.85
N SER A 136 14.88 -4.65 -20.65
CA SER A 136 15.27 -5.68 -19.67
C SER A 136 14.82 -5.32 -18.25
N CYS A 137 14.98 -4.06 -17.86
CA CYS A 137 14.50 -3.56 -16.57
C CYS A 137 12.98 -3.64 -16.45
N TYR A 138 12.26 -3.27 -17.52
CA TYR A 138 10.79 -3.37 -17.55
C TYR A 138 10.34 -4.83 -17.41
N ASP A 139 10.89 -5.73 -18.19
CA ASP A 139 10.53 -7.15 -18.18
C ASP A 139 10.83 -7.80 -16.81
N ALA A 140 11.97 -7.46 -16.21
CA ALA A 140 12.32 -7.92 -14.87
C ALA A 140 11.32 -7.41 -13.81
N LEU A 141 10.96 -6.14 -13.84
CA LEU A 141 10.00 -5.55 -12.88
C LEU A 141 8.61 -6.18 -13.02
N VAL A 142 8.14 -6.38 -14.26
CA VAL A 142 6.85 -7.05 -14.53
C VAL A 142 6.87 -8.49 -14.02
N SER A 143 7.93 -9.24 -14.30
CA SER A 143 8.08 -10.63 -13.83
C SER A 143 8.13 -10.74 -12.30
N GLU A 144 8.85 -9.81 -11.64
CA GLU A 144 8.86 -9.73 -10.17
C GLU A 144 7.46 -9.40 -9.61
N ALA A 145 6.73 -8.46 -10.22
CA ALA A 145 5.38 -8.08 -9.80
C ALA A 145 4.36 -9.21 -10.00
N ASP A 146 4.43 -9.96 -11.09
CA ASP A 146 3.57 -11.12 -11.31
C ASP A 146 3.88 -12.25 -10.30
N THR A 147 5.16 -12.47 -10.00
CA THR A 147 5.57 -13.41 -8.95
C THR A 147 5.07 -12.95 -7.58
N PHE A 148 5.13 -11.63 -7.29
CA PHE A 148 4.59 -11.06 -6.06
C PHE A 148 3.09 -11.29 -5.96
N HIS A 149 2.33 -11.09 -7.04
CA HIS A 149 0.89 -11.35 -7.10
C HIS A 149 0.56 -12.80 -6.76
N GLN A 150 1.23 -13.77 -7.39
CA GLN A 150 1.01 -15.20 -7.12
C GLN A 150 1.30 -15.56 -5.65
N ARG A 151 2.38 -15.00 -5.09
CA ARG A 151 2.74 -15.21 -3.69
C ARG A 151 1.75 -14.55 -2.73
N LEU A 152 1.22 -13.38 -3.09
CA LEU A 152 0.19 -12.70 -2.31
C LEU A 152 -1.13 -13.49 -2.30
N LEU A 153 -1.57 -14.00 -3.46
CA LEU A 153 -2.71 -14.92 -3.56
C LEU A 153 -2.53 -16.13 -2.64
N THR A 154 -1.39 -16.81 -2.73
CA THR A 154 -1.06 -17.97 -1.88
C THR A 154 -1.14 -17.58 -0.41
N ARG A 155 -0.57 -16.43 -0.05
CA ARG A 155 -0.55 -15.95 1.34
C ARG A 155 -1.95 -15.64 1.87
N ILE A 156 -2.76 -14.93 1.09
CA ILE A 156 -4.14 -14.63 1.45
C ILE A 156 -4.94 -15.92 1.64
N THR A 157 -4.80 -16.87 0.72
CA THR A 157 -5.47 -18.17 0.84
C THR A 157 -5.08 -18.89 2.14
N GLN A 158 -3.78 -18.92 2.48
CA GLN A 158 -3.32 -19.48 3.74
C GLN A 158 -3.93 -18.77 4.96
N MET A 159 -4.00 -17.44 4.93
CA MET A 159 -4.58 -16.66 6.01
C MET A 159 -6.09 -16.87 6.14
N THR A 160 -6.80 -17.10 5.04
CA THR A 160 -8.27 -17.20 5.01
C THR A 160 -8.82 -18.62 5.14
N THR A 161 -8.00 -19.65 4.93
CA THR A 161 -8.43 -21.08 4.98
C THR A 161 -7.83 -21.88 6.11
N GLY A 162 -6.79 -21.38 6.80
CA GLY A 162 -6.10 -22.09 7.87
C GLY A 162 -6.92 -22.23 9.17
N ILE A 163 -6.53 -23.19 10.01
CA ILE A 163 -7.18 -23.45 11.31
C ILE A 163 -7.19 -22.23 12.25
N ASN A 164 -6.22 -21.34 12.09
CA ASN A 164 -6.09 -20.10 12.86
C ASN A 164 -6.69 -18.88 12.14
N ARG A 165 -7.52 -19.10 11.10
CA ARG A 165 -8.11 -18.06 10.26
C ARG A 165 -8.67 -16.89 11.08
N ARG A 166 -9.49 -17.19 12.09
CA ARG A 166 -10.13 -16.17 12.91
C ARG A 166 -9.11 -15.30 13.65
N ILE A 167 -8.12 -15.94 14.27
CA ILE A 167 -7.07 -15.24 15.03
C ILE A 167 -6.24 -14.34 14.09
N LEU A 168 -5.80 -14.89 12.96
CA LEU A 168 -5.01 -14.15 11.97
C LEU A 168 -5.76 -12.94 11.42
N LEU A 169 -7.05 -13.08 11.14
CA LEU A 169 -7.87 -11.99 10.65
C LEU A 169 -8.12 -10.92 11.73
N GLU A 170 -8.33 -11.34 12.98
CA GLU A 170 -8.47 -10.40 14.10
C GLU A 170 -7.17 -9.62 14.34
N GLU A 171 -6.02 -10.28 14.28
CA GLU A 171 -4.72 -9.62 14.40
C GLU A 171 -4.44 -8.68 13.21
N ALA A 172 -4.71 -9.12 11.98
CA ALA A 172 -4.59 -8.29 10.78
C ALA A 172 -5.45 -7.03 10.91
N PHE A 173 -6.66 -7.19 11.42
CA PHE A 173 -7.59 -6.11 11.60
C PHE A 173 -7.15 -5.12 12.68
N LYS A 174 -6.66 -5.62 13.82
CA LYS A 174 -6.09 -4.78 14.90
C LYS A 174 -4.89 -3.99 14.40
N TRP A 175 -4.01 -4.66 13.64
CA TRP A 175 -2.85 -4.00 13.09
C TRP A 175 -3.23 -2.93 12.05
N TYR A 176 -4.19 -3.24 11.19
CA TYR A 176 -4.73 -2.28 10.23
C TYR A 176 -5.31 -1.05 10.92
N ALA A 177 -6.14 -1.25 11.95
CA ALA A 177 -6.72 -0.16 12.72
C ALA A 177 -5.66 0.74 13.36
N GLY A 178 -4.57 0.14 13.86
CA GLY A 178 -3.44 0.89 14.42
C GLY A 178 -2.59 1.65 13.38
N ASN A 179 -2.72 1.30 12.10
CA ASN A 179 -1.95 1.89 10.99
C ASN A 179 -2.83 2.66 9.99
N LEU A 180 -3.97 3.20 10.43
CA LEU A 180 -4.82 4.05 9.59
C LEU A 180 -3.99 5.21 9.01
N PRO A 181 -3.86 5.30 7.66
CA PRO A 181 -3.10 6.38 7.05
C PRO A 181 -3.77 7.73 7.28
N GLU A 182 -2.96 8.78 7.41
CA GLU A 182 -3.44 10.15 7.61
C GLU A 182 -4.37 10.62 6.48
N ASN A 183 -4.10 10.23 5.23
CA ASN A 183 -4.96 10.58 4.10
C ASN A 183 -6.36 9.96 4.19
N GLN A 184 -6.50 8.76 4.76
CA GLN A 184 -7.82 8.16 5.00
C GLN A 184 -8.58 8.88 6.11
N LEU A 185 -7.88 9.24 7.19
CA LEU A 185 -8.46 10.08 8.23
C LEU A 185 -8.89 11.45 7.68
N TYR A 186 -8.08 12.04 6.80
CA TYR A 186 -8.39 13.32 6.17
C TYR A 186 -9.67 13.23 5.33
N THR A 187 -9.76 12.25 4.44
CA THR A 187 -10.93 12.06 3.57
C THR A 187 -12.20 11.76 4.40
N ALA A 188 -12.08 10.88 5.40
CA ALA A 188 -13.21 10.55 6.26
C ALA A 188 -13.65 11.74 7.13
N LEU A 189 -12.71 12.52 7.66
CA LEU A 189 -13.02 13.73 8.42
C LEU A 189 -13.67 14.82 7.55
N GLN A 190 -13.16 15.03 6.35
CA GLN A 190 -13.74 15.95 5.38
C GLN A 190 -15.20 15.58 5.07
N TYR A 191 -15.48 14.29 4.90
CA TYR A 191 -16.83 13.78 4.70
C TYR A 191 -17.71 14.00 5.94
N ALA A 192 -17.22 13.69 7.15
CA ALA A 192 -17.93 13.91 8.40
C ALA A 192 -18.29 15.40 8.60
N VAL A 193 -17.32 16.31 8.39
CA VAL A 193 -17.53 17.76 8.46
C VAL A 193 -18.60 18.23 7.48
N GLY A 194 -18.56 17.73 6.24
CA GLY A 194 -19.56 18.06 5.20
C GLY A 194 -20.97 17.58 5.59
N ASN A 195 -21.10 16.39 6.17
CA ASN A 195 -22.38 15.86 6.62
C ASN A 195 -23.01 16.67 7.77
N HIS A 196 -22.20 17.33 8.57
CA HIS A 196 -22.68 18.26 9.61
C HIS A 196 -22.91 19.69 9.09
N GLY A 197 -22.84 19.91 7.77
CA GLY A 197 -23.04 21.23 7.16
C GLY A 197 -21.92 22.23 7.45
N LEU A 198 -20.79 21.78 8.00
CA LEU A 198 -19.65 22.62 8.34
C LEU A 198 -18.69 22.74 7.15
N ARG A 199 -17.91 23.83 7.12
CA ARG A 199 -16.87 24.06 6.13
C ARG A 199 -15.55 24.33 6.83
N TRP A 200 -14.69 23.34 6.88
CA TRP A 200 -13.33 23.50 7.41
C TRP A 200 -12.33 23.63 6.27
N SER A 201 -11.36 24.50 6.45
CA SER A 201 -10.22 24.59 5.52
C SER A 201 -9.34 23.33 5.60
N SER A 202 -8.52 23.12 4.58
CA SER A 202 -7.54 22.03 4.59
C SER A 202 -6.58 22.10 5.77
N GLU A 203 -6.26 23.29 6.24
CA GLU A 203 -5.40 23.52 7.41
C GLU A 203 -6.10 23.11 8.70
N GLN A 204 -7.38 23.49 8.86
CA GLN A 204 -8.20 23.09 10.02
C GLN A 204 -8.38 21.58 10.10
N LEU A 205 -8.61 20.91 8.95
CA LEU A 205 -8.71 19.45 8.88
C LEU A 205 -7.39 18.77 9.32
N ARG A 206 -6.26 19.23 8.80
CA ARG A 206 -4.94 18.68 9.17
C ARG A 206 -4.61 18.92 10.64
N GLU A 207 -4.88 20.09 11.15
CA GLU A 207 -4.65 20.41 12.57
C GLU A 207 -5.52 19.56 13.48
N CYS A 208 -6.80 19.34 13.12
CA CYS A 208 -7.70 18.47 13.86
C CYS A 208 -7.18 17.02 13.87
N ILE A 209 -6.71 16.50 12.73
CA ILE A 209 -6.12 15.17 12.64
C ILE A 209 -4.88 15.09 13.52
N ARG A 210 -3.96 16.05 13.41
CA ARG A 210 -2.71 16.05 14.18
C ARG A 210 -2.95 15.98 15.69
N ARG A 211 -3.99 16.68 16.18
CA ARG A 211 -4.33 16.69 17.61
C ARG A 211 -5.00 15.42 18.11
N ASN A 212 -5.79 14.77 17.26
CA ASN A 212 -6.68 13.70 17.70
C ASN A 212 -6.34 12.32 17.15
N MET A 213 -5.38 12.22 16.21
CA MET A 213 -5.08 11.00 15.45
C MET A 213 -4.86 9.77 16.33
N GLU A 214 -4.07 9.90 17.39
CA GLU A 214 -3.76 8.76 18.27
C GLU A 214 -4.98 8.31 19.09
N SER A 215 -5.80 9.24 19.54
CA SER A 215 -7.05 8.93 20.23
C SER A 215 -8.04 8.21 19.30
N TRP A 216 -8.23 8.73 18.09
CA TRP A 216 -9.11 8.11 17.10
C TRP A 216 -8.64 6.72 16.67
N LYS A 217 -7.32 6.54 16.45
CA LYS A 217 -6.73 5.23 16.15
C LYS A 217 -6.94 4.25 17.29
N SER A 218 -6.81 4.68 18.53
CA SER A 218 -7.07 3.82 19.69
C SER A 218 -8.53 3.40 19.77
N THR A 219 -9.47 4.36 19.70
CA THR A 219 -10.90 4.09 19.72
C THR A 219 -11.30 3.17 18.57
N TYR A 220 -10.79 3.43 17.37
CA TYR A 220 -11.05 2.61 16.19
C TYR A 220 -10.51 1.19 16.38
N ARG A 221 -9.28 1.03 16.80
CA ARG A 221 -8.64 -0.27 17.05
C ARG A 221 -9.41 -1.11 18.07
N ASP A 222 -9.87 -0.48 19.14
CA ASP A 222 -10.54 -1.18 20.24
C ASP A 222 -11.98 -1.58 19.87
N GLY A 223 -12.66 -0.80 19.02
CA GLY A 223 -14.06 -1.01 18.66
C GLY A 223 -14.30 -1.70 17.31
N VAL A 224 -13.38 -1.60 16.36
CA VAL A 224 -13.59 -2.03 14.97
C VAL A 224 -13.86 -3.53 14.81
N LEU A 225 -13.34 -4.37 15.71
CA LEU A 225 -13.54 -5.82 15.70
C LEU A 225 -15.00 -6.24 15.89
N TYR A 226 -15.82 -5.38 16.50
CA TYR A 226 -17.21 -5.64 16.85
C TYR A 226 -18.19 -4.96 15.86
N ARG A 227 -17.69 -4.41 14.76
CA ARG A 227 -18.50 -3.69 13.76
C ARG A 227 -18.52 -4.40 12.42
N ASP A 228 -19.68 -4.37 11.79
CA ASP A 228 -19.88 -4.99 10.48
C ASP A 228 -19.18 -4.22 9.37
N ASP A 229 -19.15 -2.88 9.46
CA ASP A 229 -18.48 -2.00 8.52
C ASP A 229 -17.45 -1.11 9.22
N PRO A 230 -16.16 -1.38 8.98
CA PRO A 230 -15.05 -0.60 9.54
C PRO A 230 -15.05 0.87 9.13
N TYR A 231 -15.46 1.18 7.90
CA TYR A 231 -15.46 2.56 7.42
C TYR A 231 -16.60 3.37 8.04
N ILE A 232 -17.80 2.79 8.13
CA ILE A 232 -18.93 3.41 8.84
C ILE A 232 -18.58 3.65 10.30
N PHE A 233 -17.88 2.70 10.94
CA PHE A 233 -17.41 2.89 12.31
C PHE A 233 -16.38 4.04 12.43
N LEU A 234 -15.43 4.14 11.50
CA LEU A 234 -14.52 5.28 11.47
C LEU A 234 -15.28 6.59 11.31
N LEU A 235 -16.23 6.66 10.39
CA LEU A 235 -17.08 7.84 10.20
C LEU A 235 -17.87 8.19 11.46
N SER A 236 -18.38 7.20 12.21
CA SER A 236 -19.10 7.50 13.48
C SER A 236 -18.17 8.17 14.50
N ILE A 237 -16.95 7.66 14.69
CA ILE A 237 -15.96 8.27 15.59
C ILE A 237 -15.68 9.73 15.22
N LEU A 238 -15.50 10.00 13.92
CA LEU A 238 -15.20 11.33 13.42
C LEU A 238 -16.42 12.26 13.50
N SER A 239 -17.62 11.75 13.23
CA SER A 239 -18.88 12.49 13.35
C SER A 239 -19.19 12.89 14.81
N ASP A 240 -18.95 11.97 15.75
CA ASP A 240 -19.11 12.25 17.19
C ASP A 240 -18.17 13.38 17.63
N HIS A 241 -16.92 13.36 17.14
CA HIS A 241 -15.96 14.42 17.40
C HIS A 241 -16.42 15.77 16.82
N VAL A 242 -16.84 15.78 15.54
CA VAL A 242 -17.31 17.00 14.85
C VAL A 242 -18.53 17.58 15.55
N SER A 243 -19.47 16.74 15.99
CA SER A 243 -20.67 17.18 16.74
C SER A 243 -20.33 17.82 18.08
N GLY A 244 -19.26 17.39 18.73
CA GLY A 244 -18.80 17.96 20.01
C GLY A 244 -18.04 19.28 19.88
N VAL A 245 -17.68 19.67 18.65
CA VAL A 245 -16.93 20.91 18.35
C VAL A 245 -17.82 21.96 17.65
N ALA A 246 -18.96 21.53 17.09
CA ALA A 246 -19.96 22.39 16.46
C ALA A 246 -20.82 23.07 17.53
#